data_fbff1ff3b930cf4ba3b516807ad053a9
#
_entry.id   fbff1ff3b930cf4ba3b516807ad053a9
#
_cell.length_a   1.000
_cell.length_b   1.000
_cell.length_c   1.000
_cell.angle_alpha   90.00
_cell.angle_beta   90.00
_cell.angle_gamma   90.00
#
_symmetry.space_group_name_H-M   'P 1'
#
loop_
_entity.id
_entity.type
_entity.pdbx_description
1 polymer ?
#
loop_
_entity_poly.entity_id
_entity_poly.type
_entity_poly.pdbx_seq_one_letter_code
_entity_poly.pdbx_strand_id
1 'polypeptide(L)'
;MYNDDFDRFHENQYHYGRNSNLPADDYQPAGSVPTPEEPQHTKKPGFFRSTAAKVIAIVLACAIVGTGCGFGGAALYRNASRQNAVIQQSSREPVTVSVKQVDGQTKMEPAEVYASTVNSVVSINTTSTSGTNIFGQAVETASAGSGFIISQDGYIVTNYHVVKGATSVKVTLYNGDTYDATVIGGDSDYDVAVIKIDATGLSPVTLGNSEDVNVGDTVLAIGNPLGELTFSMS
;
A
#
# COMPACT_ATOMS: atom_id res chain seq x y z
N MET A 1 34.66 -2.18 27.80
CA MET A 1 34.58 -3.62 27.56
C MET A 1 33.22 -3.90 26.89
N TYR A 2 33.17 -3.70 25.59
CA TYR A 2 31.99 -3.96 24.73
C TYR A 2 32.50 -4.71 23.53
N ASN A 3 31.94 -5.90 23.31
CA ASN A 3 32.33 -6.81 22.27
C ASN A 3 31.79 -6.34 20.89
N ASP A 4 32.73 -6.27 19.96
CA ASP A 4 32.51 -6.26 18.52
C ASP A 4 32.21 -7.70 18.07
N ASP A 5 31.00 -7.91 17.53
CA ASP A 5 30.67 -9.10 16.75
C ASP A 5 29.49 -8.79 15.82
N PHE A 6 29.78 -8.12 14.68
CA PHE A 6 28.85 -8.01 13.57
C PHE A 6 29.60 -7.84 12.25
N ASP A 7 30.35 -8.90 11.85
CA ASP A 7 30.84 -9.01 10.49
C ASP A 7 30.84 -10.47 10.06
N ARG A 8 29.77 -10.90 9.42
CA ARG A 8 29.74 -12.08 8.53
C ARG A 8 28.56 -12.02 7.58
N PHE A 9 28.67 -11.26 6.51
CA PHE A 9 27.90 -11.54 5.31
C PHE A 9 28.81 -12.15 4.26
N HIS A 10 28.51 -13.37 3.90
CA HIS A 10 29.20 -14.17 2.90
C HIS A 10 28.96 -13.61 1.51
N GLU A 11 30.05 -13.23 0.89
CA GLU A 11 30.19 -12.91 -0.53
C GLU A 11 30.20 -14.22 -1.32
N ASN A 12 29.13 -14.52 -2.04
CA ASN A 12 29.08 -15.61 -3.02
C ASN A 12 29.55 -15.11 -4.38
N GLN A 13 30.85 -15.30 -4.66
CA GLN A 13 31.42 -15.16 -5.99
C GLN A 13 31.15 -16.42 -6.82
N TYR A 14 30.44 -16.25 -7.91
CA TYR A 14 30.33 -17.28 -8.95
C TYR A 14 31.57 -17.22 -9.86
N HIS A 15 32.47 -18.21 -9.74
CA HIS A 15 33.54 -18.44 -10.67
C HIS A 15 33.04 -19.18 -11.92
N TYR A 16 33.12 -18.54 -13.06
CA TYR A 16 32.98 -19.15 -14.37
C TYR A 16 34.32 -19.84 -14.74
N GLY A 17 34.40 -21.17 -14.62
CA GLY A 17 35.53 -21.97 -15.03
C GLY A 17 35.48 -22.22 -16.54
N ARG A 18 36.44 -21.65 -17.26
CA ARG A 18 36.73 -21.95 -18.68
C ARG A 18 37.57 -23.22 -18.72
N ASN A 19 37.01 -24.35 -19.16
CA ASN A 19 37.75 -25.58 -19.40
C ASN A 19 38.23 -25.58 -20.86
N SER A 20 39.50 -25.39 -21.05
CA SER A 20 40.26 -25.60 -22.29
C SER A 20 40.99 -26.94 -22.20
N ASN A 21 40.48 -27.97 -22.89
CA ASN A 21 41.28 -29.12 -23.30
C ASN A 21 40.57 -29.80 -24.45
N LEU A 22 41.06 -29.48 -25.66
CA LEU A 22 40.90 -30.27 -26.88
C LEU A 22 42.21 -30.97 -27.17
N PRO A 23 42.28 -32.25 -27.40
CA PRO A 23 43.36 -32.88 -28.08
C PRO A 23 43.08 -32.93 -29.60
N ALA A 24 44.15 -32.66 -30.34
CA ALA A 24 44.23 -32.70 -31.81
C ALA A 24 44.40 -34.16 -32.29
N ASP A 25 44.18 -34.29 -33.61
CA ASP A 25 44.62 -35.31 -34.54
C ASP A 25 43.90 -36.68 -34.53
N ASP A 26 43.11 -36.89 -35.62
CA ASP A 26 43.43 -37.98 -36.52
C ASP A 26 42.75 -37.75 -37.89
N TYR A 27 43.61 -37.51 -38.87
CA TYR A 27 43.27 -37.42 -40.28
C TYR A 27 43.53 -38.78 -40.95
N GLN A 28 42.53 -39.43 -41.55
CA GLN A 28 42.72 -40.56 -42.45
C GLN A 28 42.04 -40.34 -43.81
N PRO A 29 42.68 -40.79 -44.88
CA PRO A 29 42.36 -40.38 -46.24
C PRO A 29 41.39 -41.30 -46.97
N ALA A 30 40.86 -40.74 -48.03
CA ALA A 30 39.89 -41.22 -49.00
C ALA A 30 40.02 -42.69 -49.48
N GLY A 31 38.88 -43.36 -49.58
CA GLY A 31 38.67 -44.62 -50.28
C GLY A 31 37.52 -44.56 -51.29
N SER A 32 37.86 -44.65 -52.57
CA SER A 32 37.14 -45.15 -53.73
C SER A 32 35.64 -44.87 -53.93
N VAL A 33 35.38 -44.19 -55.03
CA VAL A 33 34.09 -43.97 -55.72
C VAL A 33 33.57 -45.26 -56.31
N PRO A 34 32.31 -45.64 -56.12
CA PRO A 34 31.60 -46.57 -56.99
C PRO A 34 30.63 -45.88 -57.96
N THR A 35 30.51 -46.39 -59.10
CA THR A 35 29.77 -46.06 -60.32
C THR A 35 28.26 -45.91 -60.12
N PRO A 36 27.54 -45.09 -60.93
CA PRO A 36 26.12 -44.83 -60.77
C PRO A 36 25.26 -46.00 -61.30
N GLU A 37 24.35 -46.50 -60.49
CA GLU A 37 23.24 -47.37 -60.90
C GLU A 37 22.00 -46.56 -61.31
N GLU A 38 21.30 -47.05 -62.31
CA GLU A 38 20.12 -46.50 -62.96
C GLU A 38 18.95 -46.25 -61.98
N PRO A 39 18.05 -45.27 -62.22
CA PRO A 39 16.99 -44.92 -61.31
C PRO A 39 15.81 -45.89 -61.42
N GLN A 40 15.60 -46.62 -60.38
CA GLN A 40 14.34 -47.38 -60.22
C GLN A 40 13.18 -46.41 -59.83
N HIS A 41 12.15 -46.40 -60.61
CA HIS A 41 10.88 -45.72 -60.36
C HIS A 41 10.22 -46.21 -59.08
N THR A 42 10.44 -45.52 -58.00
CA THR A 42 9.67 -45.71 -56.77
C THR A 42 8.37 -44.88 -56.81
N LYS A 43 7.21 -45.56 -56.73
CA LYS A 43 5.91 -44.94 -56.61
C LYS A 43 5.92 -43.96 -55.41
N LYS A 44 5.55 -42.72 -55.64
CA LYS A 44 5.41 -41.68 -54.58
C LYS A 44 4.42 -42.16 -53.54
N PRO A 45 4.76 -42.24 -52.26
CA PRO A 45 3.80 -42.55 -51.20
C PRO A 45 2.81 -41.41 -51.12
N GLY A 46 1.49 -41.73 -51.01
CA GLY A 46 0.45 -40.73 -50.89
C GLY A 46 0.68 -39.81 -49.70
N PHE A 47 0.34 -38.53 -49.85
CA PHE A 47 0.58 -37.43 -48.92
C PHE A 47 0.25 -37.80 -47.45
N PHE A 48 -0.72 -38.63 -47.17
CA PHE A 48 -1.12 -39.06 -45.82
C PHE A 48 -0.23 -40.16 -45.19
N ARG A 49 0.76 -40.71 -45.93
CA ARG A 49 1.68 -41.74 -45.40
C ARG A 49 3.03 -41.17 -44.97
N SER A 50 3.30 -39.91 -45.26
CA SER A 50 4.54 -39.24 -44.85
C SER A 50 4.54 -38.98 -43.35
N THR A 51 5.66 -39.27 -42.71
CA THR A 51 5.87 -39.00 -41.27
C THR A 51 5.65 -37.52 -40.97
N ALA A 52 6.02 -36.64 -41.92
CA ALA A 52 5.78 -35.20 -41.82
C ALA A 52 4.29 -34.84 -41.78
N ALA A 53 3.45 -35.48 -42.60
CA ALA A 53 2.00 -35.24 -42.57
C ALA A 53 1.35 -35.69 -41.26
N LYS A 54 1.85 -36.76 -40.65
CA LYS A 54 1.38 -37.23 -39.34
C LYS A 54 1.77 -36.24 -38.23
N VAL A 55 2.98 -35.71 -38.26
CA VAL A 55 3.44 -34.73 -37.27
C VAL A 55 2.63 -33.44 -37.40
N ILE A 56 2.38 -32.93 -38.60
CA ILE A 56 1.55 -31.76 -38.85
C ILE A 56 0.11 -31.99 -38.33
N ALA A 57 -0.45 -33.14 -38.57
CA ALA A 57 -1.81 -33.48 -38.08
C ALA A 57 -1.89 -33.51 -36.55
N ILE A 58 -0.84 -34.04 -35.88
CA ILE A 58 -0.77 -34.05 -34.41
C ILE A 58 -0.62 -32.62 -33.85
N VAL A 59 0.23 -31.80 -34.45
CA VAL A 59 0.41 -30.39 -34.02
C VAL A 59 -0.89 -29.60 -34.17
N LEU A 60 -1.62 -29.77 -35.28
CA LEU A 60 -2.92 -29.14 -35.50
C LEU A 60 -3.96 -29.62 -34.50
N ALA A 61 -4.00 -30.94 -34.22
CA ALA A 61 -4.91 -31.46 -33.20
C ALA A 61 -4.63 -30.91 -31.81
N CYS A 62 -3.35 -30.83 -31.43
CA CYS A 62 -2.95 -30.22 -30.15
C CYS A 62 -3.30 -28.71 -30.08
N ALA A 63 -3.16 -27.97 -31.18
CA ALA A 63 -3.53 -26.57 -31.24
C ALA A 63 -5.05 -26.37 -31.07
N ILE A 64 -5.87 -27.22 -31.69
CA ILE A 64 -7.34 -27.15 -31.55
C ILE A 64 -7.77 -27.48 -30.12
N VAL A 65 -7.21 -28.57 -29.54
CA VAL A 65 -7.51 -28.94 -28.15
C VAL A 65 -7.02 -27.90 -27.17
N GLY A 66 -5.82 -27.37 -27.35
CA GLY A 66 -5.25 -26.30 -26.49
C GLY A 66 -6.08 -25.02 -26.51
N THR A 67 -6.55 -24.60 -27.71
CA THR A 67 -7.41 -23.43 -27.86
C THR A 67 -8.79 -23.64 -27.24
N GLY A 68 -9.37 -24.83 -27.44
CA GLY A 68 -10.67 -25.18 -26.84
C GLY A 68 -10.63 -25.21 -25.32
N CYS A 69 -9.60 -25.84 -24.74
CA CYS A 69 -9.41 -25.85 -23.27
C CYS A 69 -9.07 -24.49 -22.69
N GLY A 70 -8.29 -23.67 -23.42
CA GLY A 70 -7.94 -22.30 -22.98
C GLY A 70 -9.17 -21.39 -22.95
N PHE A 71 -9.97 -21.36 -24.00
CA PHE A 71 -11.20 -20.57 -24.05
C PHE A 71 -12.28 -21.09 -23.09
N GLY A 72 -12.46 -22.42 -23.02
CA GLY A 72 -13.42 -23.04 -22.10
C GLY A 72 -13.04 -22.80 -20.64
N GLY A 73 -11.76 -22.95 -20.30
CA GLY A 73 -11.24 -22.68 -18.96
C GLY A 73 -11.38 -21.21 -18.56
N ALA A 74 -11.08 -20.27 -19.46
CA ALA A 74 -11.26 -18.85 -19.21
C ALA A 74 -12.74 -18.46 -19.04
N ALA A 75 -13.65 -19.06 -19.81
CA ALA A 75 -15.08 -18.81 -19.67
C ALA A 75 -15.64 -19.37 -18.35
N LEU A 76 -15.21 -20.57 -17.94
CA LEU A 76 -15.59 -21.17 -16.66
C LEU A 76 -15.01 -20.39 -15.48
N TYR A 77 -13.76 -19.92 -15.56
CA TYR A 77 -13.14 -19.09 -14.54
C TYR A 77 -13.86 -17.75 -14.38
N ARG A 78 -14.19 -17.08 -15.50
CA ARG A 78 -14.97 -15.83 -15.47
C ARG A 78 -16.37 -16.02 -14.89
N ASN A 79 -16.99 -17.19 -15.12
CA ASN A 79 -18.32 -17.47 -14.57
C ASN A 79 -18.24 -17.89 -13.09
N ALA A 80 -17.21 -18.62 -12.68
CA ALA A 80 -16.96 -18.96 -11.29
C ALA A 80 -16.50 -17.73 -10.46
N SER A 81 -15.73 -16.82 -11.06
CA SER A 81 -15.28 -15.57 -10.41
C SER A 81 -16.36 -14.49 -10.34
N ARG A 82 -17.51 -14.68 -10.99
CA ARG A 82 -18.71 -13.85 -10.83
C ARG A 82 -19.59 -14.34 -9.65
N GLN A 83 -19.00 -14.93 -8.65
CA GLN A 83 -19.63 -14.86 -7.34
C GLN A 83 -19.55 -13.39 -6.94
N ASN A 84 -20.62 -12.65 -7.25
CA ASN A 84 -20.86 -11.35 -6.68
C ASN A 84 -20.61 -11.48 -5.19
N ALA A 85 -19.54 -10.87 -4.69
CA ALA A 85 -19.46 -10.58 -3.28
C ALA A 85 -20.72 -9.74 -3.01
N VAL A 86 -21.74 -10.38 -2.48
CA VAL A 86 -22.89 -9.68 -1.93
C VAL A 86 -22.32 -8.98 -0.70
N ILE A 87 -21.85 -7.75 -0.92
CA ILE A 87 -21.63 -6.83 0.17
C ILE A 87 -23.03 -6.64 0.76
N GLN A 88 -23.32 -7.37 1.81
CA GLN A 88 -24.49 -7.08 2.62
C GLN A 88 -24.24 -5.70 3.23
N GLN A 89 -24.65 -4.69 2.49
CA GLN A 89 -24.82 -3.37 3.05
C GLN A 89 -25.94 -3.52 4.08
N SER A 90 -25.53 -3.64 5.36
CA SER A 90 -26.47 -3.50 6.45
C SER A 90 -27.08 -2.12 6.31
N SER A 91 -28.32 -2.06 5.83
CA SER A 91 -29.12 -0.86 5.92
C SER A 91 -29.50 -0.69 7.39
N ARG A 92 -28.54 -0.19 8.17
CA ARG A 92 -28.83 0.28 9.51
C ARG A 92 -29.64 1.55 9.34
N GLU A 93 -30.93 1.50 9.64
CA GLU A 93 -31.70 2.73 9.84
C GLU A 93 -30.95 3.59 10.87
N PRO A 94 -30.85 4.91 10.66
CA PRO A 94 -30.23 5.79 11.64
C PRO A 94 -30.99 5.61 12.97
N VAL A 95 -30.33 4.99 13.94
CA VAL A 95 -30.87 4.86 15.29
C VAL A 95 -30.90 6.28 15.85
N THR A 96 -32.11 6.79 16.10
CA THR A 96 -32.28 7.97 16.93
C THR A 96 -31.90 7.58 18.36
N VAL A 97 -30.67 7.94 18.74
CA VAL A 97 -30.14 7.64 20.07
C VAL A 97 -30.87 8.55 21.06
N SER A 98 -31.67 7.99 21.93
CA SER A 98 -32.26 8.73 23.05
C SER A 98 -31.24 8.83 24.17
N VAL A 99 -30.80 10.05 24.47
CA VAL A 99 -29.90 10.33 25.57
C VAL A 99 -30.54 9.95 26.89
N LYS A 100 -29.96 8.96 27.57
CA LYS A 100 -30.43 8.52 28.88
C LYS A 100 -29.76 9.34 29.97
N GLN A 101 -30.55 10.15 30.69
CA GLN A 101 -30.05 10.93 31.81
C GLN A 101 -29.82 10.00 33.01
N VAL A 102 -28.59 10.01 33.55
CA VAL A 102 -28.23 9.26 34.77
C VAL A 102 -27.78 10.28 35.81
N ASP A 103 -28.42 10.23 36.98
CA ASP A 103 -28.13 11.09 38.16
C ASP A 103 -28.01 12.59 37.86
N GLY A 104 -28.88 13.10 36.98
CA GLY A 104 -28.89 14.52 36.60
C GLY A 104 -27.83 14.90 35.57
N GLN A 105 -26.95 13.97 35.19
CA GLN A 105 -25.97 14.14 34.09
C GLN A 105 -26.38 13.33 32.87
N THR A 106 -26.21 13.91 31.71
CA THR A 106 -26.47 13.23 30.44
C THR A 106 -25.31 12.35 30.10
N LYS A 107 -25.48 11.02 30.18
CA LYS A 107 -24.47 10.08 29.70
C LYS A 107 -24.63 9.92 28.18
N MET A 108 -23.62 10.31 27.43
CA MET A 108 -23.59 10.14 25.97
C MET A 108 -23.11 8.73 25.61
N GLU A 109 -23.71 8.15 24.57
CA GLU A 109 -23.16 6.94 23.96
C GLU A 109 -21.92 7.27 23.10
N PRO A 110 -20.99 6.32 22.90
CA PRO A 110 -19.77 6.57 22.13
C PRO A 110 -20.00 7.21 20.75
N ALA A 111 -21.06 6.79 20.05
CA ALA A 111 -21.42 7.35 18.76
C ALA A 111 -21.86 8.83 18.84
N GLU A 112 -22.52 9.22 19.94
CA GLU A 112 -22.92 10.62 20.19
C GLU A 112 -21.71 11.49 20.54
N VAL A 113 -20.79 10.97 21.37
CA VAL A 113 -19.54 11.65 21.69
C VAL A 113 -18.74 11.91 20.41
N TYR A 114 -18.61 10.89 19.55
CA TYR A 114 -17.94 11.04 18.26
C TYR A 114 -18.61 12.12 17.40
N ALA A 115 -19.92 12.02 17.18
CA ALA A 115 -20.67 12.95 16.34
C ALA A 115 -20.60 14.41 16.85
N SER A 116 -20.53 14.61 18.17
CA SER A 116 -20.45 15.94 18.78
C SER A 116 -19.03 16.55 18.74
N THR A 117 -17.99 15.70 18.64
CA THR A 117 -16.60 16.15 18.76
C THR A 117 -15.78 16.06 17.47
N VAL A 118 -16.19 15.22 16.51
CA VAL A 118 -15.42 14.97 15.28
C VAL A 118 -15.14 16.24 14.48
N ASN A 119 -16.03 17.22 14.45
CA ASN A 119 -15.83 18.52 13.79
C ASN A 119 -14.77 19.40 14.46
N SER A 120 -14.39 19.08 15.69
CA SER A 120 -13.32 19.76 16.41
C SER A 120 -11.95 19.10 16.21
N VAL A 121 -11.91 17.91 15.63
CA VAL A 121 -10.68 17.16 15.35
C VAL A 121 -10.19 17.49 13.94
N VAL A 122 -8.87 17.59 13.78
CA VAL A 122 -8.25 17.90 12.49
C VAL A 122 -7.13 16.92 12.16
N SER A 123 -6.95 16.69 10.85
CA SER A 123 -5.77 16.02 10.31
C SER A 123 -4.68 17.06 10.02
N ILE A 124 -3.44 16.74 10.37
CA ILE A 124 -2.30 17.62 10.15
C ILE A 124 -1.28 16.87 9.29
N ASN A 125 -0.92 17.47 8.16
CA ASN A 125 0.12 16.97 7.28
C ASN A 125 1.24 17.98 7.22
N THR A 126 2.47 17.53 7.43
CA THR A 126 3.64 18.40 7.44
C THR A 126 4.67 17.93 6.44
N THR A 127 5.40 18.87 5.87
CA THR A 127 6.59 18.62 5.07
C THR A 127 7.78 19.23 5.77
N SER A 128 8.88 18.50 5.87
CA SER A 128 10.16 18.97 6.40
C SER A 128 11.28 18.64 5.44
N THR A 129 12.37 19.41 5.47
CA THR A 129 13.57 19.12 4.68
C THR A 129 14.56 18.37 5.55
N SER A 130 14.90 17.13 5.20
CA SER A 130 15.81 16.27 5.98
C SER A 130 17.24 16.21 5.42
N GLY A 131 17.68 17.21 4.65
CA GLY A 131 19.01 17.26 4.06
C GLY A 131 19.00 17.35 2.55
N THR A 132 20.14 17.09 1.92
CA THR A 132 20.28 17.06 0.47
C THR A 132 20.77 15.67 0.00
N ASN A 133 20.25 15.22 -1.15
CA ASN A 133 20.75 14.01 -1.78
C ASN A 133 22.13 14.22 -2.41
N ILE A 134 22.72 13.15 -2.96
CA ILE A 134 24.04 13.16 -3.63
C ILE A 134 24.12 14.13 -4.83
N PHE A 135 22.97 14.59 -5.33
CA PHE A 135 22.87 15.58 -6.43
C PHE A 135 22.61 17.00 -5.93
N GLY A 136 22.66 17.25 -4.61
CA GLY A 136 22.43 18.56 -4.02
C GLY A 136 20.96 18.99 -3.95
N GLN A 137 20.01 18.07 -4.21
CA GLN A 137 18.57 18.37 -4.12
C GLN A 137 18.08 18.14 -2.69
N ALA A 138 17.20 19.01 -2.21
CA ALA A 138 16.55 18.87 -0.90
C ALA A 138 15.72 17.57 -0.85
N VAL A 139 15.90 16.80 0.22
CA VAL A 139 15.09 15.63 0.50
C VAL A 139 13.94 16.05 1.41
N GLU A 140 12.73 15.98 0.89
CA GLU A 140 11.52 16.26 1.65
C GLU A 140 11.01 15.00 2.35
N THR A 141 10.60 15.16 3.58
CA THR A 141 9.96 14.10 4.38
C THR A 141 8.58 14.59 4.77
N ALA A 142 7.56 13.77 4.48
CA ALA A 142 6.20 14.02 4.92
C ALA A 142 5.95 13.33 6.27
N SER A 143 5.18 13.99 7.13
CA SER A 143 4.69 13.46 8.39
C SER A 143 3.22 13.80 8.55
N ALA A 144 2.50 12.99 9.31
CA ALA A 144 1.08 13.20 9.58
C ALA A 144 0.80 13.08 11.08
N GLY A 145 -0.21 13.80 11.54
CA GLY A 145 -0.65 13.79 12.92
C GLY A 145 -2.09 14.28 13.06
N SER A 146 -2.51 14.39 14.29
CA SER A 146 -3.84 14.88 14.68
C SER A 146 -3.71 16.14 15.51
N GLY A 147 -4.77 16.93 15.52
CA GLY A 147 -4.92 18.06 16.40
C GLY A 147 -6.39 18.30 16.73
N PHE A 148 -6.65 19.27 17.57
CA PHE A 148 -8.00 19.68 17.87
C PHE A 148 -8.12 21.20 17.99
N ILE A 149 -9.26 21.70 17.54
CA ILE A 149 -9.57 23.14 17.49
C ILE A 149 -9.89 23.61 18.90
N ILE A 150 -9.25 24.71 19.33
CA ILE A 150 -9.49 25.32 20.64
C ILE A 150 -10.19 26.69 20.56
N SER A 151 -10.31 27.27 19.34
CA SER A 151 -10.99 28.55 19.16
C SER A 151 -11.72 28.62 17.82
N GLN A 152 -12.77 29.43 17.75
CA GLN A 152 -13.57 29.60 16.53
C GLN A 152 -12.83 30.31 15.41
N ASP A 153 -11.74 31.00 15.71
CA ASP A 153 -10.90 31.72 14.76
C ASP A 153 -9.67 30.93 14.28
N GLY A 154 -9.55 29.64 14.67
CA GLY A 154 -8.61 28.72 14.05
C GLY A 154 -7.34 28.40 14.82
N TYR A 155 -7.28 28.60 16.14
CA TYR A 155 -6.22 28.02 16.94
C TYR A 155 -6.46 26.54 17.17
N ILE A 156 -5.39 25.75 17.01
CA ILE A 156 -5.40 24.30 17.07
C ILE A 156 -4.23 23.83 17.94
N VAL A 157 -4.50 22.86 18.81
CA VAL A 157 -3.46 22.18 19.61
C VAL A 157 -3.12 20.87 18.93
N THR A 158 -1.81 20.57 18.90
CA THR A 158 -1.25 19.33 18.37
C THR A 158 0.01 18.95 19.15
N ASN A 159 0.64 17.83 18.81
CA ASN A 159 1.92 17.46 19.37
C ASN A 159 3.07 18.26 18.72
N TYR A 160 4.08 18.61 19.52
CA TYR A 160 5.25 19.34 19.03
C TYR A 160 6.02 18.55 17.98
N HIS A 161 6.18 17.23 18.17
CA HIS A 161 6.91 16.39 17.21
C HIS A 161 6.27 16.38 15.82
N VAL A 162 4.95 16.62 15.69
CA VAL A 162 4.24 16.71 14.40
C VAL A 162 4.69 17.92 13.59
N VAL A 163 4.95 19.05 14.24
CA VAL A 163 5.28 20.33 13.59
C VAL A 163 6.76 20.70 13.67
N LYS A 164 7.55 19.92 14.40
CA LYS A 164 8.98 20.16 14.60
C LYS A 164 9.73 20.15 13.26
N GLY A 165 10.38 21.28 12.92
CA GLY A 165 11.18 21.41 11.70
C GLY A 165 10.37 21.38 10.41
N ALA A 166 9.04 21.50 10.50
CA ALA A 166 8.19 21.57 9.31
C ALA A 166 8.46 22.84 8.50
N THR A 167 8.62 22.68 7.19
CA THR A 167 8.70 23.78 6.21
C THR A 167 7.31 24.17 5.71
N SER A 168 6.35 23.25 5.81
CA SER A 168 4.94 23.47 5.49
C SER A 168 4.08 22.66 6.44
N VAL A 169 2.98 23.25 6.90
CA VAL A 169 1.96 22.60 7.73
C VAL A 169 0.60 22.81 7.07
N LYS A 170 -0.10 21.72 6.78
CA LYS A 170 -1.46 21.73 6.22
C LYS A 170 -2.42 21.06 7.18
N VAL A 171 -3.54 21.71 7.40
CA VAL A 171 -4.62 21.21 8.27
C VAL A 171 -5.83 20.90 7.43
N THR A 172 -6.36 19.69 7.56
CA THR A 172 -7.60 19.27 6.92
C THR A 172 -8.68 19.09 7.98
N LEU A 173 -9.80 19.75 7.81
CA LEU A 173 -10.97 19.66 8.67
C LEU A 173 -11.81 18.42 8.32
N TYR A 174 -12.74 18.07 9.19
CA TYR A 174 -13.63 16.92 8.97
C TYR A 174 -14.50 17.04 7.70
N ASN A 175 -14.89 18.25 7.30
CA ASN A 175 -15.64 18.51 6.08
C ASN A 175 -14.78 18.41 4.79
N GLY A 176 -13.46 18.17 4.93
CA GLY A 176 -12.51 18.04 3.82
C GLY A 176 -11.81 19.35 3.42
N ASP A 177 -12.17 20.48 4.00
CA ASP A 177 -11.49 21.75 3.73
C ASP A 177 -10.05 21.71 4.25
N THR A 178 -9.11 22.22 3.45
CA THR A 178 -7.68 22.22 3.79
C THR A 178 -7.15 23.64 3.84
N TYR A 179 -6.37 23.93 4.86
CA TYR A 179 -5.78 25.25 5.14
C TYR A 179 -4.28 25.11 5.36
N ASP A 180 -3.53 26.12 4.94
CA ASP A 180 -2.15 26.29 5.39
C ASP A 180 -2.16 26.81 6.83
N ALA A 181 -1.27 26.23 7.66
CA ALA A 181 -1.18 26.60 9.07
C ALA A 181 0.16 27.24 9.40
N THR A 182 0.12 28.20 10.32
CA THR A 182 1.30 28.83 10.91
C THR A 182 1.54 28.25 12.30
N VAL A 183 2.78 27.84 12.60
CA VAL A 183 3.17 27.41 13.95
C VAL A 183 3.32 28.65 14.83
N ILE A 184 2.49 28.75 15.86
CA ILE A 184 2.51 29.89 16.82
C ILE A 184 3.57 29.65 17.88
N GLY A 185 3.72 28.43 18.36
CA GLY A 185 4.71 28.03 19.34
C GLY A 185 4.54 26.59 19.76
N GLY A 186 5.47 26.10 20.56
CA GLY A 186 5.41 24.75 21.10
C GLY A 186 6.45 24.49 22.17
N ASP A 187 6.24 23.46 22.92
CA ASP A 187 7.09 22.98 23.99
C ASP A 187 7.51 21.53 23.68
N SER A 188 8.81 21.32 23.55
CA SER A 188 9.38 20.00 23.26
C SER A 188 9.35 19.04 24.45
N ASP A 189 9.36 19.57 25.67
CA ASP A 189 9.43 18.75 26.89
C ASP A 189 8.07 18.14 27.21
N TYR A 190 7.01 18.89 26.92
CA TYR A 190 5.62 18.43 27.06
C TYR A 190 5.01 17.89 25.78
N ASP A 191 5.74 17.96 24.66
CA ASP A 191 5.27 17.54 23.33
C ASP A 191 3.94 18.19 22.93
N VAL A 192 3.79 19.50 23.17
CA VAL A 192 2.60 20.30 22.85
C VAL A 192 2.96 21.43 21.92
N ALA A 193 2.15 21.68 20.89
CA ALA A 193 2.28 22.85 20.02
C ALA A 193 0.92 23.46 19.71
N VAL A 194 0.96 24.75 19.38
CA VAL A 194 -0.18 25.54 18.90
C VAL A 194 0.09 25.98 17.48
N ILE A 195 -0.84 25.73 16.60
CA ILE A 195 -0.84 26.19 15.22
C ILE A 195 -2.09 27.03 14.95
N LYS A 196 -2.06 27.82 13.89
CA LYS A 196 -3.15 28.74 13.50
C LYS A 196 -3.46 28.57 12.03
N ILE A 197 -4.74 28.40 11.71
CA ILE A 197 -5.27 28.47 10.34
C ILE A 197 -6.11 29.74 10.16
N ASP A 198 -6.20 30.23 8.94
CA ASP A 198 -7.06 31.37 8.58
C ASP A 198 -8.47 30.86 8.21
N ALA A 199 -9.22 30.52 9.26
CA ALA A 199 -10.60 30.06 9.15
C ALA A 199 -11.43 30.61 10.32
N THR A 200 -12.73 30.75 10.10
CA THR A 200 -13.67 31.29 11.09
C THR A 200 -14.92 30.39 11.21
N GLY A 201 -15.64 30.53 12.31
CA GLY A 201 -16.86 29.75 12.52
C GLY A 201 -16.61 28.28 12.81
N LEU A 202 -15.40 27.95 13.25
CA LEU A 202 -15.02 26.60 13.61
C LEU A 202 -15.69 26.14 14.91
N SER A 203 -15.70 24.81 15.12
CA SER A 203 -16.26 24.19 16.34
C SER A 203 -15.12 23.82 17.30
N PRO A 204 -14.83 24.62 18.33
CA PRO A 204 -13.82 24.26 19.32
C PRO A 204 -14.26 23.10 20.21
N VAL A 205 -13.27 22.33 20.73
CA VAL A 205 -13.55 21.35 21.78
C VAL A 205 -13.96 22.02 23.09
N THR A 206 -14.74 21.32 23.90
CA THR A 206 -14.94 21.68 25.30
C THR A 206 -13.84 21.03 26.13
N LEU A 207 -13.01 21.83 26.78
CA LEU A 207 -11.97 21.34 27.68
C LEU A 207 -12.58 20.87 29.00
N GLY A 208 -12.22 19.66 29.42
CA GLY A 208 -12.55 19.13 30.74
C GLY A 208 -11.42 19.34 31.74
N ASN A 209 -11.59 18.81 32.93
CA ASN A 209 -10.57 18.78 33.98
C ASN A 209 -10.10 17.33 34.16
N SER A 210 -8.82 17.06 33.98
CA SER A 210 -8.25 15.71 34.11
C SER A 210 -8.35 15.15 35.54
N GLU A 211 -8.47 16.00 36.56
CA GLU A 211 -8.62 15.59 37.95
C GLU A 211 -10.01 14.96 38.23
N ASP A 212 -10.99 15.22 37.37
CA ASP A 212 -12.34 14.68 37.50
C ASP A 212 -12.47 13.28 36.91
N VAL A 213 -11.44 12.77 36.23
CA VAL A 213 -11.43 11.45 35.59
C VAL A 213 -10.92 10.40 36.56
N ASN A 214 -11.71 9.34 36.76
CA ASN A 214 -11.36 8.24 37.64
C ASN A 214 -10.84 7.02 36.89
N VAL A 215 -10.02 6.21 37.56
CA VAL A 215 -9.61 4.91 37.03
C VAL A 215 -10.85 4.01 36.89
N GLY A 216 -11.07 3.53 35.67
CA GLY A 216 -12.24 2.74 35.32
C GLY A 216 -13.28 3.50 34.50
N ASP A 217 -13.16 4.81 34.36
CA ASP A 217 -14.00 5.58 33.45
C ASP A 217 -13.76 5.20 31.99
N THR A 218 -14.83 5.19 31.21
CA THR A 218 -14.74 4.97 29.77
C THR A 218 -14.24 6.24 29.08
N VAL A 219 -13.19 6.13 28.31
CA VAL A 219 -12.63 7.23 27.51
C VAL A 219 -12.60 6.84 26.02
N LEU A 220 -12.66 7.85 25.16
CA LEU A 220 -12.60 7.67 23.71
C LEU A 220 -11.44 8.48 23.14
N ALA A 221 -10.63 7.86 22.30
CA ALA A 221 -9.60 8.54 21.52
C ALA A 221 -10.12 8.81 20.11
N ILE A 222 -10.04 10.06 19.65
CA ILE A 222 -10.46 10.47 18.32
C ILE A 222 -9.29 11.20 17.66
N GLY A 223 -8.93 10.78 16.44
CA GLY A 223 -7.78 11.36 15.76
C GLY A 223 -7.64 10.91 14.31
N ASN A 224 -6.48 11.23 13.73
CA ASN A 224 -6.08 10.82 12.38
C ASN A 224 -4.72 10.10 12.44
N PRO A 225 -4.67 8.88 13.00
CA PRO A 225 -3.42 8.17 13.15
C PRO A 225 -2.79 7.88 11.77
N LEU A 226 -1.51 8.20 11.64
CA LEU A 226 -0.68 7.94 10.45
C LEU A 226 -1.15 8.62 9.14
N GLY A 227 -2.16 9.49 9.19
CA GLY A 227 -2.71 10.15 7.99
C GLY A 227 -3.56 9.26 7.09
N GLU A 228 -3.69 7.97 7.39
CA GLU A 228 -4.43 6.99 6.57
C GLU A 228 -5.83 6.71 7.11
N LEU A 229 -6.01 6.76 8.42
CA LEU A 229 -7.27 6.50 9.09
C LEU A 229 -7.88 7.81 9.61
N THR A 230 -8.32 8.65 8.67
CA THR A 230 -8.89 9.96 8.98
C THR A 230 -10.09 9.84 9.91
N PHE A 231 -10.06 10.63 11.00
CA PHE A 231 -11.15 10.76 11.98
C PHE A 231 -11.60 9.42 12.59
N SER A 232 -10.63 8.57 12.95
CA SER A 232 -10.89 7.31 13.63
C SER A 232 -11.22 7.52 15.11
N MET A 233 -12.01 6.61 15.68
CA MET A 233 -12.32 6.53 17.08
C MET A 233 -12.01 5.13 17.63
N SER A 234 -11.41 5.06 18.80
CA SER A 234 -11.18 3.83 19.57
C SER A 234 -11.44 4.04 21.07
#